data_6ffb39b68a9feed4d4b61b1efcfbea87
#
_entry.id   6ffb39b68a9feed4d4b61b1efcfbea87
#
_cell.length_a   1.000
_cell.length_b   1.000
_cell.length_c   1.000
_cell.angle_alpha   90.00
_cell.angle_beta   90.00
_cell.angle_gamma   90.00
#
_symmetry.space_group_name_H-M   'P 1'
#
loop_
_entity.id
_entity.type
_entity.pdbx_description
1 polymer ?
#
loop_
_entity_poly.entity_id
_entity_poly.type
_entity_poly.pdbx_seq_one_letter_code
_entity_poly.pdbx_strand_id
1 'polypeptide(L)'
;MTDWIITTAIGTGERGFAGDGGPATAAVLNGPFDIAFDAAGNLYFADTFNNRLRRVDAHTGLISTVAGNGDKGYSGDGGKATEAALNEPYGIVVDRAGNLYTADRLNRRVRRIDAASGIITTLAGTGEAGYSGDRGPAAQAGLAEPNGLAFDAAERHLYIADVADHRVRIVDLATGRIATFAGTGAAEHSGDGGPATAAGVFGARAVKLAADGTVYILERQGSSLRAVDPASGIIRTVAGTGARGYGGDGGPALAAVFDAPKEMAIDRDGSLLIVDTENHAIRRIDGASGIVTPLAGGHQGGDGDGGPATRAGLDRPHGAVVGPDGAIYIGDTNNHRVRKVVRAG
;
A
#
# COMPACT_ATOMS: atom_id res chain seq x y z
N MET A 1 -23.86 15.77 3.35
CA MET A 1 -22.73 14.80 3.35
C MET A 1 -22.89 13.99 2.07
N THR A 2 -21.82 13.85 1.29
CA THR A 2 -21.86 13.04 0.07
C THR A 2 -21.96 11.58 0.50
N ASP A 3 -23.05 10.91 0.15
CA ASP A 3 -23.21 9.50 0.49
C ASP A 3 -22.30 8.65 -0.39
N TRP A 4 -21.52 7.79 0.23
CA TRP A 4 -20.69 6.82 -0.45
C TRP A 4 -21.38 5.45 -0.39
N ILE A 5 -21.42 4.75 -1.51
CA ILE A 5 -22.00 3.41 -1.62
C ILE A 5 -20.87 2.41 -1.82
N ILE A 6 -20.91 1.30 -1.08
CA ILE A 6 -19.92 0.23 -1.14
C ILE A 6 -20.50 -1.02 -1.80
N THR A 7 -19.67 -1.72 -2.58
CA THR A 7 -20.01 -3.00 -3.20
C THR A 7 -18.78 -3.91 -3.22
N THR A 8 -18.97 -5.21 -3.38
CA THR A 8 -17.87 -6.14 -3.67
C THR A 8 -17.49 -6.06 -5.16
N ALA A 9 -16.23 -5.78 -5.46
CA ALA A 9 -15.70 -5.73 -6.83
C ALA A 9 -15.00 -7.04 -7.24
N ILE A 10 -14.27 -7.67 -6.33
CA ILE A 10 -13.49 -8.89 -6.59
C ILE A 10 -13.62 -9.83 -5.42
N GLY A 11 -13.80 -11.12 -5.71
CA GLY A 11 -13.83 -12.19 -4.71
C GLY A 11 -15.21 -12.55 -4.22
N THR A 12 -15.38 -13.81 -3.84
CA THR A 12 -16.63 -14.35 -3.26
C THR A 12 -16.74 -14.13 -1.76
N GLY A 13 -15.62 -13.83 -1.08
CA GLY A 13 -15.50 -13.82 0.37
C GLY A 13 -15.07 -15.16 0.96
N GLU A 14 -14.98 -16.22 0.15
CA GLU A 14 -14.40 -17.49 0.58
C GLU A 14 -12.88 -17.40 0.61
N ARG A 15 -12.28 -18.00 1.64
CA ARG A 15 -10.84 -18.08 1.79
C ARG A 15 -10.27 -19.20 0.93
N GLY A 16 -9.30 -18.89 0.06
CA GLY A 16 -8.61 -19.87 -0.75
C GLY A 16 -8.01 -19.30 -2.03
N PHE A 17 -7.82 -20.13 -3.05
CA PHE A 17 -7.31 -19.75 -4.35
C PHE A 17 -8.06 -20.46 -5.47
N ALA A 18 -8.80 -19.67 -6.28
CA ALA A 18 -9.47 -20.16 -7.49
C ALA A 18 -9.85 -18.99 -8.41
N GLY A 19 -10.35 -19.33 -9.59
CA GLY A 19 -11.03 -18.41 -10.50
C GLY A 19 -10.17 -17.79 -11.58
N ASP A 20 -8.88 -18.17 -11.75
CA ASP A 20 -8.07 -17.69 -12.88
C ASP A 20 -8.70 -18.02 -14.22
N GLY A 21 -8.75 -17.04 -15.13
CA GLY A 21 -9.42 -17.12 -16.42
C GLY A 21 -10.93 -16.90 -16.39
N GLY A 22 -11.52 -16.74 -15.20
CA GLY A 22 -12.94 -16.45 -14.98
C GLY A 22 -13.23 -15.02 -14.53
N PRO A 23 -14.51 -14.68 -14.28
CA PRO A 23 -14.91 -13.38 -13.76
C PRO A 23 -14.30 -13.10 -12.39
N ALA A 24 -13.76 -11.88 -12.17
CA ALA A 24 -13.12 -11.51 -10.92
C ALA A 24 -14.07 -11.61 -9.71
N THR A 25 -15.37 -11.39 -9.91
CA THR A 25 -16.40 -11.49 -8.85
C THR A 25 -16.62 -12.94 -8.37
N ALA A 26 -16.23 -13.95 -9.16
CA ALA A 26 -16.33 -15.37 -8.82
C ALA A 26 -15.00 -15.95 -8.31
N ALA A 27 -13.96 -15.14 -8.18
CA ALA A 27 -12.66 -15.59 -7.70
C ALA A 27 -12.68 -15.90 -6.20
N VAL A 28 -11.84 -16.84 -5.78
CA VAL A 28 -11.56 -17.11 -4.37
C VAL A 28 -10.19 -16.55 -4.03
N LEU A 29 -10.11 -15.72 -2.99
CA LEU A 29 -8.92 -14.98 -2.57
C LEU A 29 -8.48 -15.37 -1.16
N ASN A 30 -7.25 -15.03 -0.79
CA ASN A 30 -6.77 -15.21 0.57
C ASN A 30 -5.99 -13.99 1.06
N GLY A 31 -6.72 -13.05 1.63
CA GLY A 31 -6.15 -11.82 2.17
C GLY A 31 -5.60 -10.89 1.08
N PRO A 32 -6.46 -10.23 0.28
CA PRO A 32 -6.01 -9.17 -0.61
C PRO A 32 -5.51 -7.99 0.21
N PHE A 33 -4.27 -7.55 -0.07
CA PHE A 33 -3.65 -6.43 0.65
C PHE A 33 -3.63 -5.18 -0.25
N ASP A 34 -2.48 -4.81 -0.77
CA ASP A 34 -2.34 -3.59 -1.57
C ASP A 34 -2.84 -3.76 -3.00
N ILE A 35 -3.27 -2.65 -3.59
CA ILE A 35 -3.94 -2.59 -4.89
C ILE A 35 -3.30 -1.49 -5.72
N ALA A 36 -3.08 -1.75 -7.01
CA ALA A 36 -2.60 -0.77 -7.96
C ALA A 36 -3.36 -0.86 -9.30
N PHE A 37 -3.33 0.22 -10.08
CA PHE A 37 -3.82 0.25 -11.44
C PHE A 37 -2.71 0.57 -12.42
N ASP A 38 -2.75 -0.03 -13.61
CA ASP A 38 -1.94 0.43 -14.73
C ASP A 38 -2.67 1.54 -15.53
N ALA A 39 -1.97 2.10 -16.52
CA ALA A 39 -2.52 3.14 -17.37
C ALA A 39 -3.70 2.68 -18.26
N ALA A 40 -3.85 1.37 -18.49
CA ALA A 40 -4.97 0.79 -19.22
C ALA A 40 -6.19 0.54 -18.31
N GLY A 41 -6.05 0.78 -17.00
CA GLY A 41 -7.09 0.57 -16.01
C GLY A 41 -7.18 -0.87 -15.48
N ASN A 42 -6.22 -1.74 -15.80
CA ASN A 42 -6.18 -3.06 -15.20
C ASN A 42 -5.86 -2.91 -13.70
N LEU A 43 -6.58 -3.67 -12.88
CA LEU A 43 -6.36 -3.69 -11.45
C LEU A 43 -5.43 -4.84 -11.07
N TYR A 44 -4.40 -4.53 -10.31
CA TYR A 44 -3.47 -5.51 -9.74
C TYR A 44 -3.59 -5.50 -8.23
N PHE A 45 -3.45 -6.65 -7.59
CA PHE A 45 -3.43 -6.73 -6.13
C PHE A 45 -2.56 -7.88 -5.64
N ALA A 46 -2.06 -7.72 -4.42
CA ALA A 46 -1.37 -8.78 -3.72
C ALA A 46 -2.41 -9.71 -3.06
N ASP A 47 -2.51 -10.95 -3.55
CA ASP A 47 -3.27 -12.05 -2.94
C ASP A 47 -2.33 -12.73 -1.93
N THR A 48 -2.08 -12.01 -0.84
CA THR A 48 -0.91 -12.12 0.02
C THR A 48 -0.70 -13.51 0.61
N PHE A 49 -1.74 -14.09 1.20
CA PHE A 49 -1.62 -15.42 1.83
C PHE A 49 -1.70 -16.58 0.82
N ASN A 50 -1.97 -16.26 -0.46
CA ASN A 50 -1.78 -17.18 -1.57
C ASN A 50 -0.39 -17.04 -2.22
N ASN A 51 0.48 -16.16 -1.72
CA ASN A 51 1.81 -15.87 -2.26
C ASN A 51 1.78 -15.56 -3.76
N ARG A 52 0.79 -14.76 -4.20
CA ARG A 52 0.55 -14.41 -5.60
C ARG A 52 0.26 -12.93 -5.78
N LEU A 53 0.54 -12.45 -6.99
CA LEU A 53 -0.02 -11.20 -7.50
C LEU A 53 -1.07 -11.54 -8.55
N ARG A 54 -2.24 -10.92 -8.42
CA ARG A 54 -3.37 -11.15 -9.34
C ARG A 54 -3.65 -9.87 -10.13
N ARG A 55 -4.17 -10.05 -11.34
CA ARG A 55 -4.60 -8.97 -12.24
C ARG A 55 -6.05 -9.19 -12.64
N VAL A 56 -6.85 -8.12 -12.63
CA VAL A 56 -8.17 -8.07 -13.26
C VAL A 56 -8.06 -7.19 -14.49
N ASP A 57 -8.38 -7.77 -15.63
CA ASP A 57 -8.39 -7.08 -16.91
C ASP A 57 -9.54 -6.07 -16.97
N ALA A 58 -9.23 -4.81 -17.26
CA ALA A 58 -10.20 -3.71 -17.24
C ALA A 58 -11.31 -3.85 -18.29
N HIS A 59 -11.02 -4.52 -19.42
CA HIS A 59 -11.95 -4.66 -20.54
C HIS A 59 -12.86 -5.89 -20.38
N THR A 60 -12.29 -7.00 -19.92
CA THR A 60 -13.01 -8.28 -19.85
C THR A 60 -13.55 -8.61 -18.47
N GLY A 61 -13.01 -7.99 -17.41
CA GLY A 61 -13.31 -8.32 -16.02
C GLY A 61 -12.76 -9.68 -15.57
N LEU A 62 -11.92 -10.32 -16.39
CA LEU A 62 -11.34 -11.63 -16.05
C LEU A 62 -10.12 -11.46 -15.14
N ILE A 63 -10.01 -12.38 -14.17
CA ILE A 63 -8.87 -12.41 -13.25
C ILE A 63 -7.82 -13.42 -13.70
N SER A 64 -6.55 -13.13 -13.43
CA SER A 64 -5.42 -14.02 -13.70
C SER A 64 -4.31 -13.82 -12.68
N THR A 65 -3.49 -14.85 -12.46
CA THR A 65 -2.22 -14.75 -11.74
C THR A 65 -1.14 -14.18 -12.66
N VAL A 66 -0.42 -13.16 -12.19
CA VAL A 66 0.67 -12.51 -12.95
C VAL A 66 2.05 -12.77 -12.35
N ALA A 67 2.13 -13.11 -11.07
CA ALA A 67 3.34 -13.55 -10.40
C ALA A 67 3.02 -14.45 -9.21
N GLY A 68 3.97 -15.31 -8.84
CA GLY A 68 3.82 -16.26 -7.74
C GLY A 68 3.20 -17.59 -8.18
N ASN A 69 3.86 -18.70 -7.80
CA ASN A 69 3.36 -20.07 -8.05
C ASN A 69 2.51 -20.60 -6.88
N GLY A 70 2.45 -19.84 -5.77
CA GLY A 70 1.76 -20.20 -4.54
C GLY A 70 2.65 -20.81 -3.47
N ASP A 71 3.81 -21.29 -3.81
CA ASP A 71 4.77 -21.78 -2.84
C ASP A 71 5.34 -20.62 -2.03
N LYS A 72 5.47 -20.85 -0.74
CA LYS A 72 6.06 -19.90 0.19
C LYS A 72 7.58 -19.98 0.14
N GLY A 73 8.25 -18.92 -0.27
CA GLY A 73 9.70 -18.89 -0.37
C GLY A 73 10.23 -17.87 -1.37
N TYR A 74 11.51 -18.00 -1.72
CA TYR A 74 12.20 -17.14 -2.67
C TYR A 74 12.82 -17.97 -3.79
N SER A 75 12.37 -17.73 -5.02
CA SER A 75 12.95 -18.33 -6.23
C SER A 75 12.57 -17.55 -7.48
N GLY A 76 13.07 -17.98 -8.62
CA GLY A 76 12.56 -17.63 -9.94
C GLY A 76 13.18 -16.39 -10.56
N ASP A 77 14.18 -15.73 -9.97
CA ASP A 77 14.86 -14.60 -10.60
C ASP A 77 15.46 -14.99 -11.97
N GLY A 78 15.17 -14.16 -12.98
CA GLY A 78 15.54 -14.42 -14.36
C GLY A 78 14.60 -15.37 -15.13
N GLY A 79 13.59 -15.91 -14.46
CA GLY A 79 12.54 -16.78 -15.04
C GLY A 79 11.18 -16.09 -15.07
N LYS A 80 10.16 -16.87 -15.48
CA LYS A 80 8.78 -16.37 -15.53
C LYS A 80 8.25 -16.06 -14.12
N ALA A 81 7.62 -14.90 -13.96
CA ALA A 81 7.08 -14.47 -12.68
C ALA A 81 6.02 -15.42 -12.10
N THR A 82 5.23 -16.06 -12.96
CA THR A 82 4.20 -17.04 -12.55
C THR A 82 4.77 -18.36 -12.03
N GLU A 83 6.07 -18.62 -12.27
CA GLU A 83 6.78 -19.82 -11.79
C GLU A 83 7.63 -19.51 -10.53
N ALA A 84 7.76 -18.24 -10.15
CA ALA A 84 8.54 -17.80 -9.00
C ALA A 84 7.82 -18.06 -7.67
N ALA A 85 8.56 -18.38 -6.62
CA ALA A 85 8.03 -18.37 -5.27
C ALA A 85 8.14 -16.97 -4.66
N LEU A 86 7.07 -16.53 -4.01
CA LEU A 86 6.95 -15.31 -3.23
C LEU A 86 6.64 -15.65 -1.76
N ASN A 87 6.84 -14.70 -0.85
CA ASN A 87 6.54 -14.92 0.55
C ASN A 87 5.81 -13.74 1.16
N GLU A 88 4.49 -13.84 1.19
CA GLU A 88 3.57 -12.80 1.64
C GLU A 88 3.85 -11.45 0.92
N PRO A 89 3.71 -11.38 -0.42
CA PRO A 89 3.84 -10.11 -1.13
C PRO A 89 2.85 -9.10 -0.57
N TYR A 90 3.31 -7.85 -0.40
CA TYR A 90 2.51 -6.79 0.22
C TYR A 90 2.28 -5.63 -0.74
N GLY A 91 3.14 -4.61 -0.67
CA GLY A 91 3.03 -3.41 -1.50
C GLY A 91 3.18 -3.72 -2.99
N ILE A 92 2.39 -3.07 -3.81
CA ILE A 92 2.38 -3.24 -5.25
C ILE A 92 2.28 -1.88 -5.95
N VAL A 93 3.13 -1.64 -6.94
CA VAL A 93 3.04 -0.46 -7.82
C VAL A 93 3.34 -0.87 -9.24
N VAL A 94 2.76 -0.12 -10.19
CA VAL A 94 2.94 -0.33 -11.63
C VAL A 94 3.53 0.92 -12.23
N ASP A 95 4.62 0.82 -13.01
CA ASP A 95 5.19 1.96 -13.73
C ASP A 95 4.44 2.22 -15.05
N ARG A 96 4.75 3.36 -15.72
CA ARG A 96 4.11 3.74 -16.99
C ARG A 96 4.37 2.78 -18.13
N ALA A 97 5.43 1.97 -18.04
CA ALA A 97 5.73 0.92 -19.02
C ALA A 97 4.95 -0.38 -18.71
N GLY A 98 4.19 -0.42 -17.61
CA GLY A 98 3.42 -1.56 -17.16
C GLY A 98 4.23 -2.59 -16.36
N ASN A 99 5.49 -2.30 -16.02
CA ASN A 99 6.25 -3.18 -15.13
C ASN A 99 5.65 -3.13 -13.72
N LEU A 100 5.58 -4.30 -13.10
CA LEU A 100 5.02 -4.48 -11.78
C LEU A 100 6.14 -4.59 -10.74
N TYR A 101 6.00 -3.91 -9.63
CA TYR A 101 6.93 -3.99 -8.50
C TYR A 101 6.16 -4.41 -7.26
N THR A 102 6.75 -5.32 -6.48
CA THR A 102 6.15 -5.78 -5.24
C THR A 102 7.16 -5.90 -4.11
N ALA A 103 6.73 -5.53 -2.92
CA ALA A 103 7.45 -5.87 -1.71
C ALA A 103 7.20 -7.35 -1.38
N ASP A 104 8.18 -8.19 -1.66
CA ASP A 104 8.22 -9.61 -1.32
C ASP A 104 8.64 -9.71 0.15
N ARG A 105 7.68 -9.39 1.02
CA ARG A 105 7.85 -8.94 2.40
C ARG A 105 8.73 -9.84 3.25
N LEU A 106 8.34 -11.12 3.38
CA LEU A 106 9.06 -12.07 4.22
C LEU A 106 10.33 -12.63 3.56
N ASN A 107 10.49 -12.39 2.25
CA ASN A 107 11.76 -12.59 1.55
C ASN A 107 12.69 -11.36 1.67
N ARG A 108 12.24 -10.27 2.29
CA ARG A 108 13.03 -9.04 2.51
C ARG A 108 13.60 -8.48 1.22
N ARG A 109 12.77 -8.46 0.17
CA ARG A 109 13.14 -8.02 -1.17
C ARG A 109 12.05 -7.16 -1.79
N VAL A 110 12.47 -6.35 -2.75
CA VAL A 110 11.54 -5.78 -3.72
C VAL A 110 11.80 -6.47 -5.04
N ARG A 111 10.75 -7.04 -5.63
CA ARG A 111 10.81 -7.76 -6.90
C ARG A 111 10.20 -6.90 -8.00
N ARG A 112 10.78 -6.97 -9.21
CA ARG A 112 10.27 -6.35 -10.42
C ARG A 112 9.88 -7.41 -11.42
N ILE A 113 8.69 -7.28 -12.01
CA ILE A 113 8.19 -8.09 -13.11
C ILE A 113 8.16 -7.21 -14.36
N ASP A 114 8.90 -7.61 -15.38
CA ASP A 114 8.94 -6.92 -16.66
C ASP A 114 7.66 -7.18 -17.45
N ALA A 115 6.98 -6.13 -17.88
CA ALA A 115 5.68 -6.23 -18.54
C ALA A 115 5.73 -6.95 -19.90
N ALA A 116 6.82 -6.77 -20.64
CA ALA A 116 6.97 -7.32 -22.00
C ALA A 116 7.35 -8.80 -22.00
N SER A 117 8.24 -9.20 -21.10
CA SER A 117 8.79 -10.56 -21.05
C SER A 117 8.11 -11.45 -19.99
N GLY A 118 7.47 -10.86 -18.99
CA GLY A 118 6.96 -11.57 -17.81
C GLY A 118 8.06 -12.10 -16.87
N ILE A 119 9.30 -11.65 -17.07
CA ILE A 119 10.46 -12.08 -16.27
C ILE A 119 10.47 -11.34 -14.93
N ILE A 120 10.68 -12.08 -13.83
CA ILE A 120 10.85 -11.51 -12.50
C ILE A 120 12.33 -11.38 -12.15
N THR A 121 12.68 -10.30 -11.45
CA THR A 121 14.02 -10.05 -10.94
C THR A 121 13.98 -9.39 -9.57
N THR A 122 15.03 -9.53 -8.77
CA THR A 122 15.22 -8.76 -7.54
C THR A 122 15.75 -7.36 -7.86
N LEU A 123 15.01 -6.33 -7.48
CA LEU A 123 15.43 -4.93 -7.59
C LEU A 123 16.23 -4.48 -6.37
N ALA A 124 15.76 -4.82 -5.16
CA ALA A 124 16.39 -4.44 -3.90
C ALA A 124 16.26 -5.55 -2.86
N GLY A 125 17.23 -5.60 -1.96
CA GLY A 125 17.23 -6.54 -0.85
C GLY A 125 18.03 -7.82 -1.11
N THR A 126 18.87 -8.21 -0.14
CA THR A 126 19.63 -9.48 -0.16
C THR A 126 18.82 -10.67 0.38
N GLY A 127 17.74 -10.40 1.12
CA GLY A 127 17.03 -11.38 1.93
C GLY A 127 17.54 -11.52 3.35
N GLU A 128 18.70 -10.97 3.65
CA GLU A 128 19.18 -10.85 5.02
C GLU A 128 18.41 -9.77 5.78
N ALA A 129 18.04 -10.05 7.02
CA ALA A 129 17.32 -9.10 7.85
C ALA A 129 18.24 -7.96 8.29
N GLY A 130 17.73 -6.72 8.23
CA GLY A 130 18.41 -5.57 8.81
C GLY A 130 18.78 -4.51 7.78
N TYR A 131 19.38 -3.45 8.28
CA TYR A 131 19.75 -2.26 7.52
C TYR A 131 21.19 -2.30 7.06
N SER A 132 21.39 -2.14 5.74
CA SER A 132 22.73 -1.97 5.16
C SER A 132 22.65 -1.39 3.75
N GLY A 133 23.80 -1.08 3.18
CA GLY A 133 23.98 -0.88 1.74
C GLY A 133 23.68 0.51 1.22
N ASP A 134 23.49 1.53 2.06
CA ASP A 134 23.31 2.92 1.61
C ASP A 134 24.43 3.37 0.67
N ARG A 135 24.01 4.03 -0.41
CA ARG A 135 24.86 4.49 -1.53
C ARG A 135 25.48 3.37 -2.37
N GLY A 136 25.13 2.11 -2.07
CA GLY A 136 25.51 0.93 -2.83
C GLY A 136 24.41 0.43 -3.77
N PRO A 137 24.62 -0.71 -4.45
CA PRO A 137 23.61 -1.36 -5.27
C PRO A 137 22.42 -1.81 -4.43
N ALA A 138 21.19 -1.47 -4.85
CA ALA A 138 19.97 -1.81 -4.10
C ALA A 138 19.79 -3.31 -3.89
N ALA A 139 20.13 -4.14 -4.88
CA ALA A 139 20.05 -5.60 -4.76
C ALA A 139 21.03 -6.20 -3.73
N GLN A 140 22.01 -5.41 -3.26
CA GLN A 140 22.97 -5.81 -2.23
C GLN A 140 22.69 -5.17 -0.87
N ALA A 141 21.61 -4.40 -0.75
CA ALA A 141 21.21 -3.76 0.50
C ALA A 141 20.42 -4.72 1.42
N GLY A 142 20.56 -4.57 2.73
CA GLY A 142 19.69 -5.20 3.70
C GLY A 142 18.38 -4.44 3.79
N LEU A 143 17.27 -5.17 3.80
CA LEU A 143 15.92 -4.73 4.15
C LEU A 143 15.39 -5.60 5.29
N ALA A 144 14.66 -5.02 6.22
CA ALA A 144 14.14 -5.78 7.36
C ALA A 144 12.75 -6.35 7.10
N GLU A 145 11.80 -5.49 6.74
CA GLU A 145 10.43 -5.87 6.39
C GLU A 145 9.85 -4.83 5.42
N PRO A 146 10.21 -4.87 4.11
CA PRO A 146 9.68 -3.93 3.13
C PRO A 146 8.16 -4.13 2.96
N ASN A 147 7.42 -3.04 2.94
CA ASN A 147 5.95 -3.05 2.83
C ASN A 147 5.45 -2.12 1.74
N GLY A 148 5.27 -0.84 2.02
CA GLY A 148 4.74 0.14 1.08
C GLY A 148 5.75 0.54 0.01
N LEU A 149 5.26 0.71 -1.21
CA LEU A 149 6.05 1.16 -2.36
C LEU A 149 5.40 2.39 -2.99
N ALA A 150 6.21 3.31 -3.51
CA ALA A 150 5.72 4.44 -4.31
C ALA A 150 6.80 4.94 -5.27
N PHE A 151 6.38 5.41 -6.45
CA PHE A 151 7.26 6.13 -7.36
C PHE A 151 7.17 7.64 -7.15
N ASP A 152 8.23 8.36 -7.48
CA ASP A 152 8.11 9.79 -7.76
C ASP A 152 7.36 10.01 -9.08
N ALA A 153 6.88 11.25 -9.32
CA ALA A 153 6.10 11.58 -10.50
C ALA A 153 6.84 11.35 -11.83
N ALA A 154 8.16 11.32 -11.81
CA ALA A 154 9.01 11.06 -12.97
C ALA A 154 9.40 9.57 -13.10
N GLU A 155 9.02 8.73 -12.15
CA GLU A 155 9.40 7.31 -12.04
C GLU A 155 10.92 7.10 -12.10
N ARG A 156 11.67 8.06 -11.57
CA ARG A 156 13.13 7.94 -11.43
C ARG A 156 13.55 7.27 -10.14
N HIS A 157 12.67 7.36 -9.13
CA HIS A 157 12.94 6.82 -7.81
C HIS A 157 11.78 5.93 -7.34
N LEU A 158 12.14 4.81 -6.73
CA LEU A 158 11.22 3.98 -5.99
C LEU A 158 11.48 4.15 -4.48
N TYR A 159 10.46 4.57 -3.76
CA TYR A 159 10.46 4.65 -2.30
C TYR A 159 9.97 3.33 -1.72
N ILE A 160 10.63 2.87 -0.66
CA ILE A 160 10.34 1.61 0.04
C ILE A 160 10.16 1.92 1.52
N ALA A 161 8.96 1.73 2.04
CA ALA A 161 8.69 1.80 3.46
C ALA A 161 9.12 0.47 4.11
N ASP A 162 10.12 0.51 4.99
CA ASP A 162 10.64 -0.65 5.72
C ASP A 162 10.19 -0.59 7.18
N VAL A 163 9.11 -1.31 7.49
CA VAL A 163 8.40 -1.16 8.76
C VAL A 163 9.19 -1.61 9.97
N ALA A 164 9.98 -2.68 9.84
CA ALA A 164 10.78 -3.22 10.94
C ALA A 164 12.12 -2.50 11.11
N ASP A 165 12.58 -1.81 10.06
CA ASP A 165 13.79 -0.98 10.11
C ASP A 165 13.50 0.48 10.49
N HIS A 166 12.22 0.85 10.62
CA HIS A 166 11.83 2.21 10.97
C HIS A 166 12.41 3.27 10.03
N ARG A 167 12.46 2.95 8.70
CA ARG A 167 13.00 3.81 7.66
C ARG A 167 12.13 3.80 6.40
N VAL A 168 12.28 4.86 5.63
CA VAL A 168 11.94 4.85 4.21
C VAL A 168 13.23 4.88 3.42
N ARG A 169 13.39 3.91 2.53
CA ARG A 169 14.53 3.82 1.61
C ARG A 169 14.12 4.35 0.24
N ILE A 170 15.08 4.85 -0.51
CA ILE A 170 14.89 5.35 -1.87
C ILE A 170 15.88 4.67 -2.82
N VAL A 171 15.38 4.13 -3.93
CA VAL A 171 16.17 3.53 -5.00
C VAL A 171 16.14 4.43 -6.21
N ASP A 172 17.30 4.88 -6.68
CA ASP A 172 17.45 5.52 -7.98
C ASP A 172 17.43 4.42 -9.06
N LEU A 173 16.38 4.41 -9.88
CA LEU A 173 16.13 3.35 -10.87
C LEU A 173 17.09 3.41 -12.06
N ALA A 174 17.71 4.57 -12.35
CA ALA A 174 18.67 4.71 -13.42
C ALA A 174 20.06 4.13 -13.04
N THR A 175 20.45 4.30 -11.77
CA THR A 175 21.76 3.85 -11.27
C THR A 175 21.68 2.54 -10.48
N GLY A 176 20.49 2.11 -10.07
CA GLY A 176 20.29 0.96 -9.21
C GLY A 176 20.80 1.15 -7.77
N ARG A 177 21.06 2.38 -7.34
CA ARG A 177 21.59 2.68 -6.00
C ARG A 177 20.47 2.96 -5.02
N ILE A 178 20.67 2.54 -3.76
CA ILE A 178 19.76 2.77 -2.65
C ILE A 178 20.33 3.75 -1.63
N ALA A 179 19.47 4.50 -0.97
CA ALA A 179 19.83 5.36 0.16
C ALA A 179 18.67 5.41 1.19
N THR A 180 18.95 5.92 2.38
CA THR A 180 17.92 6.28 3.35
C THR A 180 17.30 7.61 2.96
N PHE A 181 15.98 7.66 2.84
CA PHE A 181 15.20 8.88 2.60
C PHE A 181 14.71 9.51 3.90
N ALA A 182 14.18 8.71 4.83
CA ALA A 182 13.70 9.15 6.14
C ALA A 182 13.90 8.07 7.20
N GLY A 183 14.04 8.47 8.43
CA GLY A 183 14.17 7.58 9.58
C GLY A 183 15.62 7.31 9.99
N THR A 184 15.86 7.28 11.30
CA THR A 184 17.15 6.90 11.90
C THR A 184 17.27 5.41 12.16
N GLY A 185 16.14 4.68 12.12
CA GLY A 185 16.03 3.29 12.57
C GLY A 185 15.66 3.16 14.05
N ALA A 186 15.57 4.26 14.78
CA ALA A 186 15.05 4.22 16.14
C ALA A 186 13.54 3.96 16.14
N ALA A 187 13.09 3.08 17.04
CA ALA A 187 11.69 2.72 17.21
C ALA A 187 10.95 3.80 18.00
N GLU A 188 10.90 5.01 17.46
CA GLU A 188 10.28 6.17 18.08
C GLU A 188 9.68 7.11 17.03
N HIS A 189 8.74 7.95 17.46
CA HIS A 189 8.20 9.06 16.70
C HIS A 189 8.83 10.36 17.21
N SER A 190 9.75 10.95 16.42
CA SER A 190 10.48 12.14 16.83
C SER A 190 10.96 12.96 15.63
N GLY A 191 11.53 14.13 15.89
CA GLY A 191 12.28 14.93 14.92
C GLY A 191 11.43 15.82 14.01
N ASP A 192 10.18 16.14 14.37
CA ASP A 192 9.36 17.14 13.65
C ASP A 192 10.05 18.50 13.58
N GLY A 193 10.03 19.10 12.39
CA GLY A 193 10.70 20.37 12.11
C GLY A 193 12.19 20.22 11.78
N GLY A 194 12.71 19.00 11.77
CA GLY A 194 14.09 18.67 11.39
C GLY A 194 14.18 17.88 10.09
N PRO A 195 15.42 17.55 9.64
CA PRO A 195 15.63 16.72 8.45
C PRO A 195 15.02 15.34 8.62
N ALA A 196 14.33 14.84 7.58
CA ALA A 196 13.69 13.53 7.60
C ALA A 196 14.66 12.36 7.89
N THR A 197 15.91 12.47 7.46
CA THR A 197 16.96 11.48 7.74
C THR A 197 17.44 11.45 9.18
N ALA A 198 17.13 12.49 9.97
CA ALA A 198 17.47 12.60 11.40
C ALA A 198 16.26 12.37 12.32
N ALA A 199 15.09 12.11 11.76
CA ALA A 199 13.87 11.87 12.50
C ALA A 199 13.70 10.38 12.89
N GLY A 200 13.06 10.11 14.01
CA GLY A 200 12.50 8.80 14.30
C GLY A 200 11.20 8.61 13.52
N VAL A 201 11.09 7.52 12.75
CA VAL A 201 9.88 7.15 12.00
C VAL A 201 9.40 5.81 12.54
N PHE A 202 8.36 5.83 13.39
CA PHE A 202 7.97 4.64 14.15
C PHE A 202 7.13 3.66 13.32
N GLY A 203 7.83 2.80 12.60
CA GLY A 203 7.24 1.77 11.75
C GLY A 203 6.67 2.31 10.45
N ALA A 204 7.54 2.78 9.57
CA ALA A 204 7.18 3.20 8.22
C ALA A 204 6.45 2.09 7.47
N ARG A 205 5.13 2.19 7.36
CA ARG A 205 4.28 1.14 6.78
C ARG A 205 3.91 1.41 5.34
N ALA A 206 3.51 2.63 5.04
CA ALA A 206 3.19 3.08 3.70
C ALA A 206 3.93 4.37 3.38
N VAL A 207 4.18 4.58 2.11
CA VAL A 207 4.72 5.81 1.55
C VAL A 207 3.93 6.16 0.29
N LYS A 208 3.54 7.43 0.15
CA LYS A 208 2.89 7.95 -1.06
C LYS A 208 3.43 9.34 -1.37
N LEU A 209 3.40 9.70 -2.64
CA LEU A 209 3.85 11.00 -3.11
C LEU A 209 2.69 11.79 -3.69
N ALA A 210 2.52 13.01 -3.22
CA ALA A 210 1.57 13.96 -3.79
C ALA A 210 2.12 14.58 -5.10
N ALA A 211 1.24 15.22 -5.85
CA ALA A 211 1.59 15.84 -7.13
C ALA A 211 2.62 16.98 -6.99
N ASP A 212 2.66 17.66 -5.84
CA ASP A 212 3.62 18.69 -5.50
C ASP A 212 4.98 18.14 -5.04
N GLY A 213 5.12 16.81 -4.96
CA GLY A 213 6.31 16.11 -4.52
C GLY A 213 6.39 15.88 -3.01
N THR A 214 5.41 16.31 -2.21
CA THR A 214 5.34 15.99 -0.78
C THR A 214 5.31 14.48 -0.60
N VAL A 215 6.20 13.95 0.25
CA VAL A 215 6.26 12.52 0.56
C VAL A 215 5.55 12.27 1.88
N TYR A 216 4.45 11.55 1.82
CA TYR A 216 3.71 11.11 3.00
C TYR A 216 4.22 9.75 3.49
N ILE A 217 4.43 9.62 4.79
CA ILE A 217 4.88 8.39 5.46
C ILE A 217 3.87 8.05 6.54
N LEU A 218 3.22 6.90 6.39
CA LEU A 218 2.29 6.38 7.38
C LEU A 218 3.04 5.52 8.40
N GLU A 219 2.98 5.91 9.65
CA GLU A 219 3.60 5.21 10.76
C GLU A 219 2.59 4.26 11.41
N ARG A 220 2.82 2.96 11.28
CA ARG A 220 1.95 1.93 11.87
C ARG A 220 2.02 1.92 13.40
N GLN A 221 3.23 1.85 13.95
CA GLN A 221 3.43 1.84 15.40
C GLN A 221 3.26 3.22 16.01
N GLY A 222 3.60 4.27 15.25
CA GLY A 222 3.39 5.66 15.64
C GLY A 222 1.94 6.13 15.52
N SER A 223 1.04 5.35 14.91
CA SER A 223 -0.37 5.70 14.71
C SER A 223 -0.55 7.14 14.20
N SER A 224 0.29 7.54 13.25
CA SER A 224 0.37 8.91 12.73
C SER A 224 0.75 8.96 11.25
N LEU A 225 0.54 10.10 10.65
CA LEU A 225 0.97 10.42 9.29
C LEU A 225 1.97 11.56 9.33
N ARG A 226 3.12 11.33 8.71
CA ARG A 226 4.17 12.33 8.52
C ARG A 226 4.20 12.81 7.08
N ALA A 227 4.63 14.05 6.87
CA ALA A 227 4.91 14.60 5.56
C ALA A 227 6.33 15.15 5.52
N VAL A 228 7.04 14.85 4.42
CA VAL A 228 8.36 15.43 4.13
C VAL A 228 8.21 16.41 2.99
N ASP A 229 8.61 17.65 3.23
CA ASP A 229 8.60 18.71 2.23
C ASP A 229 9.71 18.49 1.20
N PRO A 230 9.40 18.46 -0.11
CA PRO A 230 10.36 18.08 -1.15
C PRO A 230 11.49 19.11 -1.34
N ALA A 231 11.28 20.38 -0.99
CA ALA A 231 12.28 21.42 -1.19
C ALA A 231 13.29 21.50 -0.04
N SER A 232 12.81 21.32 1.19
CA SER A 232 13.64 21.46 2.40
C SER A 232 14.10 20.12 2.99
N GLY A 233 13.42 19.01 2.66
CA GLY A 233 13.63 17.71 3.30
C GLY A 233 13.18 17.65 4.77
N ILE A 234 12.42 18.65 5.22
CA ILE A 234 11.93 18.75 6.61
C ILE A 234 10.70 17.85 6.77
N ILE A 235 10.70 17.04 7.83
CA ILE A 235 9.58 16.18 8.19
C ILE A 235 8.70 16.84 9.25
N ARG A 236 7.39 16.59 9.18
CA ARG A 236 6.43 17.03 10.19
C ARG A 236 5.27 16.04 10.31
N THR A 237 4.65 15.96 11.47
CA THR A 237 3.37 15.24 11.65
C THR A 237 2.23 16.06 11.04
N VAL A 238 1.36 15.42 10.27
CA VAL A 238 0.22 16.07 9.61
C VAL A 238 -1.12 15.46 10.01
N ALA A 239 -1.12 14.25 10.57
CA ALA A 239 -2.31 13.63 11.15
C ALA A 239 -1.94 12.61 12.22
N GLY A 240 -2.87 12.40 13.16
CA GLY A 240 -2.72 11.43 14.24
C GLY A 240 -2.07 12.03 15.49
N THR A 241 -2.56 11.62 16.66
CA THR A 241 -2.01 12.01 17.96
C THR A 241 -0.89 11.10 18.45
N GLY A 242 -0.65 9.97 17.76
CA GLY A 242 0.22 8.90 18.21
C GLY A 242 -0.43 7.92 19.19
N ALA A 243 -1.56 8.28 19.78
CA ALA A 243 -2.32 7.35 20.60
C ALA A 243 -3.06 6.32 19.73
N ARG A 244 -3.20 5.10 20.23
CA ARG A 244 -3.98 4.04 19.56
C ARG A 244 -5.44 4.07 19.99
N GLY A 245 -6.34 3.88 19.04
CA GLY A 245 -7.77 3.85 19.24
C GLY A 245 -8.54 4.49 18.08
N TYR A 246 -9.79 4.89 18.31
CA TYR A 246 -10.65 5.53 17.33
C TYR A 246 -11.16 6.87 17.86
N GLY A 247 -10.95 7.96 17.12
CA GLY A 247 -11.46 9.27 17.53
C GLY A 247 -11.06 10.40 16.58
N GLY A 248 -11.58 11.60 16.89
CA GLY A 248 -11.24 12.83 16.18
C GLY A 248 -12.05 13.10 14.90
N ASP A 249 -13.08 12.31 14.57
CA ASP A 249 -13.96 12.58 13.43
C ASP A 249 -14.71 13.92 13.60
N GLY A 250 -14.78 14.68 12.50
CA GLY A 250 -15.31 16.03 12.49
C GLY A 250 -14.32 17.09 12.99
N GLY A 251 -13.13 16.68 13.43
CA GLY A 251 -12.07 17.55 13.91
C GLY A 251 -10.84 17.59 12.99
N PRO A 252 -9.83 18.40 13.36
CA PRO A 252 -8.60 18.54 12.60
C PRO A 252 -7.77 17.24 12.61
N ALA A 253 -7.07 16.95 11.50
CA ALA A 253 -6.30 15.73 11.32
C ALA A 253 -5.26 15.47 12.42
N LEU A 254 -4.66 16.50 12.99
CA LEU A 254 -3.71 16.37 14.11
C LEU A 254 -4.37 15.90 15.41
N ALA A 255 -5.69 16.00 15.55
CA ALA A 255 -6.44 15.50 16.70
C ALA A 255 -7.04 14.09 16.46
N ALA A 256 -6.83 13.52 15.29
CA ALA A 256 -7.31 12.17 14.97
C ALA A 256 -6.57 11.11 15.81
N VAL A 257 -7.31 10.06 16.17
CA VAL A 257 -6.74 8.88 16.82
C VAL A 257 -6.93 7.70 15.87
N PHE A 258 -5.82 7.07 15.49
CA PHE A 258 -5.79 5.89 14.62
C PHE A 258 -5.33 4.65 15.39
N ASP A 259 -5.64 3.46 14.90
CA ASP A 259 -5.10 2.22 15.46
C ASP A 259 -4.34 1.41 14.42
N ALA A 260 -3.01 1.48 14.51
CA ALA A 260 -2.07 0.77 13.66
C ALA A 260 -2.44 0.83 12.16
N PRO A 261 -2.58 2.03 11.57
CA PRO A 261 -2.95 2.20 10.17
C PRO A 261 -1.90 1.57 9.27
N LYS A 262 -2.32 1.01 8.11
CA LYS A 262 -1.41 0.21 7.30
C LYS A 262 -1.22 0.69 5.87
N GLU A 263 -2.16 1.41 5.32
CA GLU A 263 -2.04 1.95 3.97
C GLU A 263 -2.72 3.31 3.90
N MET A 264 -2.41 4.05 2.85
CA MET A 264 -3.05 5.32 2.53
C MET A 264 -3.15 5.52 1.02
N ALA A 265 -4.11 6.30 0.60
CA ALA A 265 -4.20 6.77 -0.77
C ALA A 265 -4.37 8.29 -0.80
N ILE A 266 -4.05 8.88 -1.94
CA ILE A 266 -4.29 10.31 -2.22
C ILE A 266 -5.39 10.38 -3.26
N ASP A 267 -6.50 11.04 -2.91
CA ASP A 267 -7.61 11.29 -3.84
C ASP A 267 -7.26 12.42 -4.80
N ARG A 268 -8.01 12.52 -5.91
CA ARG A 268 -7.79 13.52 -6.97
C ARG A 268 -7.95 14.98 -6.50
N ASP A 269 -8.70 15.19 -5.42
CA ASP A 269 -8.89 16.50 -4.79
C ASP A 269 -7.82 16.82 -3.73
N GLY A 270 -6.78 15.98 -3.61
CA GLY A 270 -5.72 16.10 -2.61
C GLY A 270 -6.08 15.58 -1.22
N SER A 271 -7.26 15.02 -1.05
CA SER A 271 -7.64 14.39 0.21
C SER A 271 -6.86 13.09 0.45
N LEU A 272 -6.60 12.80 1.71
CA LEU A 272 -5.87 11.59 2.11
C LEU A 272 -6.85 10.56 2.65
N LEU A 273 -6.74 9.34 2.17
CA LEU A 273 -7.51 8.19 2.64
C LEU A 273 -6.60 7.35 3.53
N ILE A 274 -6.94 7.19 4.78
CA ILE A 274 -6.16 6.41 5.76
C ILE A 274 -6.88 5.08 5.99
N VAL A 275 -6.18 3.99 5.73
CA VAL A 275 -6.63 2.64 6.07
C VAL A 275 -6.35 2.39 7.54
N ASP A 276 -7.34 2.68 8.37
CA ASP A 276 -7.29 2.59 9.83
C ASP A 276 -7.64 1.16 10.27
N THR A 277 -6.67 0.27 10.07
CA THR A 277 -6.84 -1.18 9.94
C THR A 277 -7.46 -1.85 11.16
N GLU A 278 -6.93 -1.57 12.36
CA GLU A 278 -7.44 -2.22 13.57
C GLU A 278 -8.78 -1.61 14.03
N ASN A 279 -9.15 -0.45 13.46
CA ASN A 279 -10.47 0.14 13.59
C ASN A 279 -11.45 -0.30 12.50
N HIS A 280 -11.05 -1.19 11.60
CA HIS A 280 -11.89 -1.70 10.51
C HIS A 280 -12.52 -0.59 9.65
N ALA A 281 -11.76 0.49 9.39
CA ALA A 281 -12.28 1.72 8.79
C ALA A 281 -11.36 2.30 7.72
N ILE A 282 -11.96 3.03 6.80
CA ILE A 282 -11.27 3.99 5.94
C ILE A 282 -11.67 5.39 6.41
N ARG A 283 -10.68 6.19 6.78
CA ARG A 283 -10.86 7.59 7.22
C ARG A 283 -10.39 8.53 6.13
N ARG A 284 -11.15 9.60 5.86
CA ARG A 284 -10.77 10.61 4.88
C ARG A 284 -10.36 11.89 5.60
N ILE A 285 -9.19 12.40 5.25
CA ILE A 285 -8.73 13.74 5.63
C ILE A 285 -8.97 14.65 4.43
N ASP A 286 -9.86 15.59 4.55
CA ASP A 286 -10.20 16.52 3.47
C ASP A 286 -9.01 17.42 3.14
N GLY A 287 -8.61 17.45 1.86
CA GLY A 287 -7.40 18.15 1.42
C GLY A 287 -7.46 19.67 1.58
N ALA A 288 -8.65 20.27 1.57
CA ALA A 288 -8.82 21.71 1.71
C ALA A 288 -8.96 22.15 3.16
N SER A 289 -9.74 21.42 3.97
CA SER A 289 -10.07 21.79 5.36
C SER A 289 -9.18 21.10 6.40
N GLY A 290 -8.55 19.97 6.04
CA GLY A 290 -7.81 19.14 6.99
C GLY A 290 -8.70 18.41 8.01
N ILE A 291 -10.01 18.36 7.78
CA ILE A 291 -10.96 17.70 8.69
C ILE A 291 -11.02 16.20 8.39
N VAL A 292 -10.99 15.38 9.44
CA VAL A 292 -11.14 13.93 9.35
C VAL A 292 -12.62 13.53 9.39
N THR A 293 -13.00 12.62 8.50
CA THR A 293 -14.34 12.03 8.47
C THR A 293 -14.27 10.54 8.17
N PRO A 294 -15.20 9.72 8.68
CA PRO A 294 -15.33 8.34 8.24
C PRO A 294 -15.75 8.29 6.76
N LEU A 295 -15.19 7.35 6.00
CA LEU A 295 -15.54 7.13 4.60
C LEU A 295 -16.19 5.76 4.39
N ALA A 296 -15.63 4.71 4.97
CA ALA A 296 -16.17 3.35 4.89
C ALA A 296 -15.78 2.54 6.14
N GLY A 297 -16.61 1.56 6.48
CA GLY A 297 -16.36 0.70 7.63
C GLY A 297 -16.71 1.37 8.96
N GLY A 298 -15.99 0.98 10.01
CA GLY A 298 -16.17 1.45 11.39
C GLY A 298 -16.63 0.36 12.34
N HIS A 299 -16.87 -0.86 11.83
CA HIS A 299 -17.09 -2.07 12.62
C HIS A 299 -16.55 -3.29 11.89
N GLN A 300 -16.18 -4.31 12.63
CA GLN A 300 -15.74 -5.59 12.09
C GLN A 300 -16.93 -6.34 11.48
N GLY A 301 -16.82 -6.70 10.20
CA GLY A 301 -17.85 -7.43 9.46
C GLY A 301 -17.55 -7.51 7.98
N GLY A 302 -18.45 -8.13 7.22
CA GLY A 302 -18.35 -8.27 5.76
C GLY A 302 -19.64 -7.93 5.02
N ASP A 303 -20.57 -7.29 5.70
CA ASP A 303 -21.91 -6.91 5.24
C ASP A 303 -21.94 -5.53 4.56
N GLY A 304 -23.14 -5.08 4.19
CA GLY A 304 -23.41 -3.72 3.76
C GLY A 304 -23.25 -3.43 2.28
N ASP A 305 -23.01 -4.44 1.41
CA ASP A 305 -22.97 -4.24 -0.04
C ASP A 305 -24.28 -3.64 -0.57
N GLY A 306 -24.13 -2.64 -1.45
CA GLY A 306 -25.25 -1.87 -2.02
C GLY A 306 -25.76 -0.75 -1.12
N GLY A 307 -25.24 -0.62 0.09
CA GLY A 307 -25.62 0.38 1.07
C GLY A 307 -24.56 1.47 1.30
N PRO A 308 -24.85 2.39 2.27
CA PRO A 308 -23.91 3.43 2.68
C PRO A 308 -22.59 2.84 3.19
N ALA A 309 -21.46 3.27 2.64
CA ALA A 309 -20.14 2.73 2.95
C ALA A 309 -19.77 2.87 4.44
N THR A 310 -20.25 3.93 5.11
CA THR A 310 -20.03 4.17 6.55
C THR A 310 -20.88 3.27 7.47
N ARG A 311 -21.74 2.43 6.88
CA ARG A 311 -22.54 1.43 7.63
C ARG A 311 -22.13 0.00 7.29
N ALA A 312 -21.24 -0.19 6.33
CA ALA A 312 -20.74 -1.50 5.95
C ALA A 312 -19.69 -1.99 6.94
N GLY A 313 -19.64 -3.30 7.15
CA GLY A 313 -18.53 -3.94 7.86
C GLY A 313 -17.32 -4.11 6.95
N LEU A 314 -16.14 -3.85 7.50
CA LEU A 314 -14.84 -4.25 6.95
C LEU A 314 -14.13 -5.14 7.97
N ASP A 315 -13.20 -5.98 7.52
CA ASP A 315 -12.38 -6.75 8.47
C ASP A 315 -10.89 -6.60 8.16
N ARG A 316 -10.24 -5.76 8.98
CA ARG A 316 -8.82 -5.42 8.90
C ARG A 316 -8.40 -5.08 7.46
N PRO A 317 -8.95 -4.02 6.85
CA PRO A 317 -8.51 -3.60 5.52
C PRO A 317 -7.02 -3.27 5.55
N HIS A 318 -6.27 -3.64 4.48
CA HIS A 318 -4.84 -3.40 4.38
C HIS A 318 -4.45 -2.53 3.20
N GLY A 319 -5.31 -2.35 2.22
CA GLY A 319 -5.05 -1.53 1.05
C GLY A 319 -6.20 -0.61 0.70
N ALA A 320 -5.88 0.55 0.13
CA ALA A 320 -6.83 1.43 -0.52
C ALA A 320 -6.16 2.17 -1.68
N VAL A 321 -6.88 2.33 -2.78
CA VAL A 321 -6.42 3.10 -3.94
C VAL A 321 -7.60 3.80 -4.60
N VAL A 322 -7.35 4.96 -5.19
CA VAL A 322 -8.33 5.64 -6.06
C VAL A 322 -8.13 5.15 -7.49
N GLY A 323 -9.15 4.52 -8.04
CA GLY A 323 -9.13 3.97 -9.39
C GLY A 323 -9.23 5.05 -10.48
N PRO A 324 -8.97 4.68 -11.74
CA PRO A 324 -9.09 5.58 -12.88
C PRO A 324 -10.54 6.07 -13.12
N ASP A 325 -11.53 5.36 -12.62
CA ASP A 325 -12.95 5.71 -12.62
C ASP A 325 -13.34 6.67 -11.46
N GLY A 326 -12.40 7.02 -10.58
CA GLY A 326 -12.64 7.84 -9.39
C GLY A 326 -13.27 7.09 -8.21
N ALA A 327 -13.50 5.79 -8.34
CA ALA A 327 -13.93 4.96 -7.24
C ALA A 327 -12.73 4.62 -6.32
N ILE A 328 -13.03 4.32 -5.07
CA ILE A 328 -12.03 3.86 -4.11
C ILE A 328 -12.15 2.34 -4.01
N TYR A 329 -11.02 1.65 -4.20
CA TYR A 329 -10.92 0.20 -4.06
C TYR A 329 -10.20 -0.13 -2.77
N ILE A 330 -10.77 -1.06 -1.99
CA ILE A 330 -10.31 -1.40 -0.63
C ILE A 330 -9.99 -2.89 -0.58
N GLY A 331 -8.79 -3.24 -0.18
CA GLY A 331 -8.44 -4.61 0.18
C GLY A 331 -9.05 -4.97 1.53
N ASP A 332 -10.23 -5.59 1.51
CA ASP A 332 -10.98 -6.03 2.68
C ASP A 332 -10.47 -7.41 3.10
N THR A 333 -9.32 -7.40 3.75
CA THR A 333 -8.37 -8.49 3.82
C THR A 333 -8.93 -9.78 4.43
N ASN A 334 -9.49 -9.71 5.64
CA ASN A 334 -10.01 -10.90 6.32
C ASN A 334 -11.38 -11.33 5.77
N ASN A 335 -12.04 -10.45 5.01
CA ASN A 335 -13.23 -10.82 4.23
C ASN A 335 -12.89 -11.41 2.86
N HIS A 336 -11.60 -11.55 2.53
CA HIS A 336 -11.10 -12.15 1.28
C HIS A 336 -11.73 -11.54 0.03
N ARG A 337 -11.91 -10.20 0.02
CA ARG A 337 -12.56 -9.44 -1.05
C ARG A 337 -11.83 -8.12 -1.31
N VAL A 338 -12.00 -7.61 -2.53
CA VAL A 338 -11.76 -6.20 -2.83
C VAL A 338 -13.10 -5.51 -2.92
N ARG A 339 -13.30 -4.48 -2.09
CA ARG A 339 -14.52 -3.67 -2.09
C ARG A 339 -14.32 -2.42 -2.93
N LYS A 340 -15.40 -1.93 -3.54
CA LYS A 340 -15.43 -0.71 -4.34
C LYS A 340 -16.39 0.29 -3.70
N VAL A 341 -15.93 1.51 -3.52
CA VAL A 341 -16.72 2.61 -2.95
C VAL A 341 -16.86 3.71 -3.99
N VAL A 342 -18.08 4.12 -4.28
CA VAL A 342 -18.43 5.17 -5.23
C VAL A 342 -19.26 6.25 -4.56
N ARG A 343 -19.18 7.49 -5.08
CA ARG A 343 -20.10 8.56 -4.64
C ARG A 343 -21.50 8.22 -5.14
N ALA A 344 -22.51 8.34 -4.26
CA ALA A 344 -23.90 8.29 -4.68
C ALA A 344 -24.16 9.43 -5.69
N GLY A 345 -24.83 9.12 -6.79
CA GLY A 345 -25.15 10.06 -7.85
C GLY A 345 -26.22 11.06 -7.43
#